data_c394fd5a382c9ce4559fbee7b4738296
#
_entry.id   c394fd5a382c9ce4559fbee7b4738296
#
_cell.length_a   1.000
_cell.length_b   1.000
_cell.length_c   1.000
_cell.angle_alpha   90.00
_cell.angle_beta   90.00
_cell.angle_gamma   90.00
#
_symmetry.space_group_name_H-M   'P 1'
#
loop_
_entity.id
_entity.type
_entity.pdbx_description
1 polymer ?
#
loop_
_entity_poly.entity_id
_entity_poly.type
_entity_poly.pdbx_seq_one_letter_code
_entity_poly.pdbx_strand_id
1 'polypeptide(L)'
;MPVETDDQGGRVFFSSAGRSLEDDDQVVVLSVGVDIGSSTSHLVFSRIVLERLDSRYVVTERETFYASDILLTPYSAENTIDAAALGAFIRKEYADAKVEPGEIDTGALILTGVAVQRKNARAIGELFAKEAGKLVAVSAGDSLETVMAAYGSGAVARSIRDECTVMNIDVGGGTSKIAVCAEGKVVDVAAVDVGARLVCLEADGKIMRVEEAGRRYGLELGFDLKPGGMLTLDQGKAIAGLMADKLIETMRGGSPMAQRVSLLRTEPLKARGPIAQIQFSGGVSEF
;
A
#
# COMPACT_ATOMS: atom_id res chain seq x y z
N MET A 1 6.02 -33.99 -4.65
CA MET A 1 5.95 -34.10 -6.12
C MET A 1 7.33 -33.91 -6.66
N PRO A 2 7.85 -34.75 -7.59
CA PRO A 2 9.16 -34.58 -8.15
C PRO A 2 9.20 -33.31 -9.02
N VAL A 3 10.28 -32.58 -8.90
CA VAL A 3 10.61 -31.41 -9.74
C VAL A 3 11.14 -31.99 -11.05
N GLU A 4 10.41 -31.86 -12.14
CA GLU A 4 10.94 -32.09 -13.47
C GLU A 4 11.78 -30.88 -13.87
N THR A 5 13.06 -31.09 -14.09
CA THR A 5 13.97 -30.13 -14.71
C THR A 5 13.98 -30.40 -16.20
N ASP A 6 13.67 -29.41 -17.02
CA ASP A 6 13.97 -29.50 -18.43
C ASP A 6 15.49 -29.46 -18.66
N ASP A 7 15.95 -29.99 -19.76
CA ASP A 7 17.37 -30.13 -20.13
C ASP A 7 18.07 -28.76 -20.43
N GLN A 8 17.38 -27.61 -20.23
CA GLN A 8 17.88 -26.27 -20.49
C GLN A 8 18.00 -25.37 -19.23
N GLY A 9 17.78 -25.93 -18.04
CA GLY A 9 18.11 -25.23 -16.78
C GLY A 9 17.16 -24.13 -16.35
N GLY A 10 16.00 -23.99 -16.98
CA GLY A 10 14.94 -23.06 -16.55
C GLY A 10 14.11 -23.63 -15.41
N ARG A 11 13.95 -22.89 -14.29
CA ARG A 11 12.99 -23.24 -13.25
C ARG A 11 11.65 -22.62 -13.58
N VAL A 12 10.69 -23.43 -13.93
CA VAL A 12 9.29 -23.01 -14.14
C VAL A 12 8.50 -23.29 -12.87
N PHE A 13 7.95 -22.23 -12.26
CA PHE A 13 7.10 -22.34 -11.08
C PHE A 13 5.67 -22.08 -11.49
N PHE A 14 4.89 -23.15 -11.68
CA PHE A 14 3.47 -22.99 -11.92
C PHE A 14 2.64 -24.11 -11.28
N SER A 15 1.36 -23.77 -11.10
CA SER A 15 0.36 -24.41 -10.31
C SER A 15 0.32 -25.95 -10.43
N SER A 16 -0.28 -26.56 -9.42
CA SER A 16 -0.54 -27.99 -9.24
C SER A 16 -1.36 -28.67 -10.34
N ALA A 17 -1.61 -28.06 -11.49
CA ALA A 17 -2.52 -28.55 -12.53
C ALA A 17 -1.87 -29.36 -13.66
N GLY A 18 -0.58 -29.69 -13.58
CA GLY A 18 0.07 -30.59 -14.55
C GLY A 18 0.10 -30.09 -16.01
N ARG A 19 0.00 -28.78 -16.23
CA ARG A 19 0.09 -28.18 -17.56
C ARG A 19 1.54 -27.93 -17.94
N SER A 20 1.93 -28.35 -19.14
CA SER A 20 3.17 -27.91 -19.77
C SER A 20 2.98 -26.51 -20.33
N LEU A 21 3.81 -25.57 -19.91
CA LEU A 21 3.78 -24.19 -20.43
C LEU A 21 4.26 -24.08 -21.88
N GLU A 22 4.87 -25.11 -22.42
CA GLU A 22 5.36 -25.12 -23.80
C GLU A 22 4.24 -25.16 -24.82
N ASP A 23 3.05 -25.63 -24.43
CA ASP A 23 1.89 -25.83 -25.31
C ASP A 23 0.80 -24.76 -25.13
N ASP A 24 0.91 -23.88 -24.12
CA ASP A 24 -0.12 -22.89 -23.83
C ASP A 24 0.33 -21.49 -24.33
N ASP A 25 -0.31 -20.97 -25.37
CA ASP A 25 -0.11 -19.58 -25.83
C ASP A 25 -0.65 -18.56 -24.81
N GLN A 26 -1.52 -19.01 -23.89
CA GLN A 26 -2.14 -18.18 -22.87
C GLN A 26 -2.18 -18.89 -21.52
N VAL A 27 -1.78 -18.21 -20.47
CA VAL A 27 -1.85 -18.67 -19.08
C VAL A 27 -2.68 -17.70 -18.26
N VAL A 28 -3.66 -18.25 -17.53
CA VAL A 28 -4.48 -17.47 -16.58
C VAL A 28 -4.05 -17.78 -15.17
N VAL A 29 -3.70 -16.76 -14.41
CA VAL A 29 -3.18 -16.83 -13.03
C VAL A 29 -4.14 -16.14 -12.07
N LEU A 30 -4.51 -16.84 -10.99
CA LEU A 30 -5.27 -16.24 -9.90
C LEU A 30 -4.29 -15.65 -8.88
N SER A 31 -4.43 -14.36 -8.64
CA SER A 31 -3.51 -13.59 -7.80
C SER A 31 -4.22 -12.97 -6.62
N VAL A 32 -3.54 -12.89 -5.46
CA VAL A 32 -3.97 -12.10 -4.31
C VAL A 32 -2.93 -11.08 -3.93
N GLY A 33 -3.35 -9.83 -3.80
CA GLY A 33 -2.57 -8.76 -3.20
C GLY A 33 -3.06 -8.48 -1.79
N VAL A 34 -2.15 -8.41 -0.83
CA VAL A 34 -2.47 -8.10 0.57
C VAL A 34 -1.60 -6.92 0.98
N ASP A 35 -2.23 -5.85 1.41
CA ASP A 35 -1.56 -4.70 2.01
C ASP A 35 -1.89 -4.62 3.50
N ILE A 36 -0.85 -4.61 4.33
CA ILE A 36 -0.96 -4.38 5.77
C ILE A 36 -0.21 -3.10 6.09
N GLY A 37 -0.96 -2.02 6.08
CA GLY A 37 -0.45 -0.70 6.42
C GLY A 37 -0.47 -0.44 7.93
N SER A 38 0.13 0.68 8.31
CA SER A 38 0.12 1.16 9.69
C SER A 38 -1.28 1.47 10.23
N SER A 39 -2.19 1.84 9.36
CA SER A 39 -3.55 2.25 9.74
C SER A 39 -4.62 1.31 9.24
N THR A 40 -4.44 0.72 8.08
CA THR A 40 -5.44 -0.09 7.38
C THR A 40 -4.82 -1.33 6.75
N SER A 41 -5.64 -2.36 6.62
CA SER A 41 -5.31 -3.59 5.91
C SER A 41 -6.43 -3.92 4.92
N HIS A 42 -6.08 -4.41 3.74
CA HIS A 42 -7.05 -4.85 2.74
C HIS A 42 -6.46 -5.93 1.82
N LEU A 43 -7.34 -6.65 1.13
CA LEU A 43 -7.02 -7.69 0.17
C LEU A 43 -7.65 -7.37 -1.17
N VAL A 44 -6.98 -7.77 -2.24
CA VAL A 44 -7.48 -7.67 -3.61
C VAL A 44 -7.23 -8.98 -4.34
N PHE A 45 -8.27 -9.56 -4.95
CA PHE A 45 -8.13 -10.74 -5.80
C PHE A 45 -8.24 -10.34 -7.25
N SER A 46 -7.30 -10.81 -8.05
CA SER A 46 -7.21 -10.48 -9.47
C SER A 46 -6.97 -11.72 -10.32
N ARG A 47 -7.56 -11.74 -11.51
CA ARG A 47 -7.23 -12.65 -12.60
C ARG A 47 -6.25 -11.95 -13.51
N ILE A 48 -5.13 -12.60 -13.80
CA ILE A 48 -4.06 -12.07 -14.66
C ILE A 48 -3.93 -13.02 -15.83
N VAL A 49 -4.05 -12.48 -17.03
CA VAL A 49 -3.85 -13.23 -18.27
C VAL A 49 -2.46 -12.89 -18.80
N LEU A 50 -1.70 -13.94 -19.07
CA LEU A 50 -0.38 -13.84 -19.69
C LEU A 50 -0.46 -14.51 -21.06
N GLU A 51 0.03 -13.83 -22.07
CA GLU A 51 0.15 -14.37 -23.43
C GLU A 51 1.62 -14.53 -23.81
N ARG A 52 1.89 -15.59 -24.55
CA ARG A 52 3.22 -15.89 -25.04
C ARG A 52 3.57 -14.97 -26.20
N LEU A 53 4.60 -14.17 -26.02
CA LEU A 53 5.23 -13.37 -27.06
C LEU A 53 6.66 -13.89 -27.27
N ASP A 54 6.87 -14.61 -28.35
CA ASP A 54 8.12 -15.30 -28.66
C ASP A 54 8.54 -16.27 -27.52
N SER A 55 9.62 -15.96 -26.82
CA SER A 55 10.20 -16.78 -25.75
C SER A 55 9.78 -16.38 -24.33
N ARG A 56 8.85 -15.44 -24.19
CA ARG A 56 8.43 -14.92 -22.87
C ARG A 56 6.92 -14.71 -22.82
N TYR A 57 6.38 -14.82 -21.60
CA TYR A 57 5.01 -14.43 -21.30
C TYR A 57 4.96 -12.94 -20.92
N VAL A 58 3.95 -12.25 -21.39
CA VAL A 58 3.64 -10.87 -21.02
C VAL A 58 2.22 -10.79 -20.47
N VAL A 59 1.99 -9.92 -19.50
CA VAL A 59 0.65 -9.66 -18.99
C VAL A 59 -0.11 -8.86 -20.04
N THR A 60 -1.19 -9.44 -20.58
CA THR A 60 -2.06 -8.79 -21.54
C THR A 60 -3.36 -8.30 -20.95
N GLU A 61 -3.83 -8.94 -19.86
CA GLU A 61 -5.06 -8.56 -19.20
C GLU A 61 -4.91 -8.69 -17.68
N ARG A 62 -5.55 -7.77 -16.97
CA ARG A 62 -5.67 -7.81 -15.50
C ARG A 62 -7.08 -7.39 -15.11
N GLU A 63 -7.80 -8.29 -14.46
CA GLU A 63 -9.11 -8.04 -13.92
C GLU A 63 -9.09 -8.18 -12.39
N THR A 64 -9.45 -7.12 -11.67
CA THR A 64 -9.75 -7.22 -10.25
C THR A 64 -11.21 -7.60 -10.09
N PHE A 65 -11.47 -8.80 -9.58
CA PHE A 65 -12.84 -9.30 -9.45
C PHE A 65 -13.37 -9.22 -8.01
N TYR A 66 -12.49 -9.00 -7.03
CA TYR A 66 -12.88 -8.77 -5.64
C TYR A 66 -11.87 -7.87 -4.93
N ALA A 67 -12.39 -6.91 -4.18
CA ALA A 67 -11.62 -6.09 -3.25
C ALA A 67 -12.32 -6.13 -1.88
N SER A 68 -11.56 -6.40 -0.83
CA SER A 68 -12.09 -6.48 0.53
C SER A 68 -12.56 -5.11 1.03
N ASP A 69 -13.38 -5.14 2.06
CA ASP A 69 -13.56 -3.97 2.92
C ASP A 69 -12.21 -3.58 3.55
N ILE A 70 -12.11 -2.30 3.93
CA ILE A 70 -10.92 -1.79 4.60
C ILE A 70 -11.03 -2.12 6.09
N LEU A 71 -10.14 -3.00 6.58
CA LEU A 71 -9.98 -3.24 8.00
C LEU A 71 -9.05 -2.18 8.61
N LEU A 72 -9.43 -1.57 9.73
CA LEU A 72 -8.46 -0.85 10.56
C LEU A 72 -7.47 -1.87 11.11
N THR A 73 -6.18 -1.73 10.76
CA THR A 73 -5.14 -2.67 11.21
C THR A 73 -5.24 -2.86 12.72
N PRO A 74 -5.55 -4.07 13.20
CA PRO A 74 -5.79 -4.31 14.61
C PRO A 74 -4.47 -4.36 15.38
N TYR A 75 -4.39 -3.61 16.48
CA TYR A 75 -3.24 -3.61 17.38
C TYR A 75 -3.64 -4.09 18.76
N SER A 76 -2.77 -4.91 19.37
CA SER A 76 -2.86 -5.27 20.79
C SER A 76 -2.40 -4.12 21.67
N ALA A 77 -2.65 -4.26 22.99
CA ALA A 77 -2.23 -3.28 24.01
C ALA A 77 -0.70 -3.05 24.04
N GLU A 78 0.09 -4.01 23.56
CA GLU A 78 1.55 -3.93 23.50
C GLU A 78 2.07 -3.31 22.18
N ASN A 79 1.20 -2.69 21.40
CA ASN A 79 1.54 -2.06 20.13
C ASN A 79 2.08 -3.07 19.09
N THR A 80 1.65 -4.32 19.19
CA THR A 80 1.87 -5.38 18.19
C THR A 80 0.60 -5.56 17.35
N ILE A 81 0.75 -6.07 16.13
CA ILE A 81 -0.41 -6.38 15.30
C ILE A 81 -1.13 -7.61 15.88
N ASP A 82 -2.44 -7.54 16.03
CA ASP A 82 -3.26 -8.68 16.44
C ASP A 82 -3.38 -9.69 15.29
N ALA A 83 -2.53 -10.71 15.34
CA ALA A 83 -2.48 -11.76 14.31
C ALA A 83 -3.77 -12.58 14.24
N ALA A 84 -4.48 -12.76 15.36
CA ALA A 84 -5.72 -13.54 15.39
C ALA A 84 -6.85 -12.78 14.70
N ALA A 85 -7.01 -11.49 15.01
CA ALA A 85 -7.99 -10.62 14.37
C ALA A 85 -7.71 -10.48 12.86
N LEU A 86 -6.43 -10.31 12.49
CA LEU A 86 -6.03 -10.22 11.09
C LEU A 86 -6.28 -11.52 10.34
N GLY A 87 -5.95 -12.68 10.93
CA GLY A 87 -6.23 -14.00 10.34
C GLY A 87 -7.73 -14.27 10.18
N ALA A 88 -8.56 -13.84 11.13
CA ALA A 88 -10.01 -13.92 11.01
C ALA A 88 -10.55 -13.10 9.85
N PHE A 89 -10.02 -11.88 9.67
CA PHE A 89 -10.34 -11.02 8.53
C PHE A 89 -9.99 -11.69 7.21
N ILE A 90 -8.77 -12.21 7.07
CA ILE A 90 -8.33 -12.89 5.84
C ILE A 90 -9.28 -14.04 5.47
N ARG A 91 -9.57 -14.93 6.42
CA ARG A 91 -10.47 -16.06 6.16
C ARG A 91 -11.86 -15.61 5.74
N LYS A 92 -12.37 -14.55 6.35
CA LYS A 92 -13.65 -13.93 5.93
C LYS A 92 -13.59 -13.46 4.48
N GLU A 93 -12.56 -12.70 4.12
CA GLU A 93 -12.44 -12.12 2.77
C GLU A 93 -12.24 -13.22 1.70
N TYR A 94 -11.52 -14.30 1.99
CA TYR A 94 -11.44 -15.46 1.11
C TYR A 94 -12.80 -16.13 0.89
N ALA A 95 -13.59 -16.28 1.97
CA ALA A 95 -14.93 -16.85 1.88
C ALA A 95 -15.88 -15.93 1.08
N ASP A 96 -15.83 -14.64 1.31
CA ASP A 96 -16.65 -13.66 0.60
C ASP A 96 -16.27 -13.55 -0.89
N ALA A 97 -15.00 -13.66 -1.21
CA ALA A 97 -14.49 -13.73 -2.58
C ALA A 97 -14.80 -15.08 -3.26
N LYS A 98 -15.22 -16.10 -2.50
CA LYS A 98 -15.43 -17.49 -2.96
C LYS A 98 -14.18 -18.11 -3.58
N VAL A 99 -13.03 -17.85 -2.97
CA VAL A 99 -11.72 -18.35 -3.36
C VAL A 99 -11.17 -19.25 -2.27
N GLU A 100 -10.72 -20.44 -2.63
CA GLU A 100 -9.98 -21.29 -1.70
C GLU A 100 -8.48 -20.93 -1.74
N PRO A 101 -7.78 -20.94 -0.59
CA PRO A 101 -6.34 -20.62 -0.56
C PRO A 101 -5.48 -21.45 -1.51
N GLY A 102 -5.89 -22.70 -1.78
CA GLY A 102 -5.21 -23.61 -2.70
C GLY A 102 -5.35 -23.23 -4.18
N GLU A 103 -6.31 -22.38 -4.53
CA GLU A 103 -6.55 -21.92 -5.91
C GLU A 103 -5.65 -20.74 -6.29
N ILE A 104 -5.01 -20.10 -5.29
CA ILE A 104 -4.10 -18.99 -5.55
C ILE A 104 -2.81 -19.49 -6.18
N ASP A 105 -2.54 -19.01 -7.38
CA ASP A 105 -1.31 -19.33 -8.12
C ASP A 105 -0.15 -18.45 -7.69
N THR A 106 -0.41 -17.19 -7.38
CA THR A 106 0.61 -16.20 -6.98
C THR A 106 0.00 -15.12 -6.10
N GLY A 107 0.84 -14.41 -5.38
CA GLY A 107 0.40 -13.29 -4.59
C GLY A 107 1.54 -12.51 -3.97
N ALA A 108 1.21 -11.33 -3.48
CA ALA A 108 2.13 -10.49 -2.75
C ALA A 108 1.51 -10.01 -1.44
N LEU A 109 2.26 -10.16 -0.35
CA LEU A 109 1.98 -9.51 0.93
C LEU A 109 2.93 -8.34 1.08
N ILE A 110 2.38 -7.17 1.23
CA ILE A 110 3.14 -5.94 1.46
C ILE A 110 2.87 -5.46 2.89
N LEU A 111 3.94 -5.33 3.66
CA LEU A 111 3.91 -4.70 4.98
C LEU A 111 4.50 -3.30 4.83
N THR A 112 3.73 -2.28 5.20
CA THR A 112 4.10 -0.88 4.96
C THR A 112 4.10 -0.03 6.23
N GLY A 113 4.80 1.08 6.18
CA GLY A 113 4.83 2.08 7.25
C GLY A 113 5.32 1.52 8.58
N VAL A 114 4.65 1.89 9.67
CA VAL A 114 5.01 1.40 11.02
C VAL A 114 4.67 -0.06 11.26
N ALA A 115 3.82 -0.68 10.43
CA ALA A 115 3.52 -2.11 10.52
C ALA A 115 4.79 -2.97 10.36
N VAL A 116 5.72 -2.54 9.49
CA VAL A 116 7.03 -3.18 9.29
C VAL A 116 7.88 -3.17 10.56
N GLN A 117 7.79 -2.11 11.35
CA GLN A 117 8.61 -1.91 12.55
C GLN A 117 8.05 -2.62 13.78
N ARG A 118 6.86 -3.24 13.66
CA ARG A 118 6.24 -3.96 14.77
C ARG A 118 7.01 -5.25 15.08
N LYS A 119 7.09 -5.58 16.38
CA LYS A 119 7.83 -6.75 16.86
C LYS A 119 7.40 -8.07 16.23
N ASN A 120 6.16 -8.17 15.79
CA ASN A 120 5.58 -9.38 15.20
C ASN A 120 5.34 -9.29 13.69
N ALA A 121 5.89 -8.30 12.97
CA ALA A 121 5.74 -8.17 11.53
C ALA A 121 6.13 -9.45 10.77
N ARG A 122 7.21 -10.10 11.19
CA ARG A 122 7.65 -11.38 10.63
C ARG A 122 6.63 -12.50 10.85
N ALA A 123 6.06 -12.59 12.07
CA ALA A 123 5.03 -13.59 12.37
C ALA A 123 3.76 -13.40 11.55
N ILE A 124 3.43 -12.15 11.22
CA ILE A 124 2.33 -11.83 10.30
C ILE A 124 2.64 -12.35 8.89
N GLY A 125 3.85 -12.12 8.38
CA GLY A 125 4.27 -12.69 7.09
C GLY A 125 4.19 -14.22 7.05
N GLU A 126 4.61 -14.88 8.12
CA GLU A 126 4.53 -16.35 8.27
C GLU A 126 3.08 -16.85 8.37
N LEU A 127 2.19 -16.11 9.04
CA LEU A 127 0.76 -16.41 9.09
C LEU A 127 0.14 -16.39 7.68
N PHE A 128 0.43 -15.34 6.91
CA PHE A 128 -0.07 -15.22 5.55
C PHE A 128 0.47 -16.30 4.63
N ALA A 129 1.76 -16.59 4.69
CA ALA A 129 2.37 -17.66 3.89
C ALA A 129 1.72 -19.03 4.16
N LYS A 130 1.20 -19.23 5.38
CA LYS A 130 0.53 -20.47 5.76
C LYS A 130 -0.94 -20.52 5.35
N GLU A 131 -1.67 -19.39 5.48
CA GLU A 131 -3.12 -19.34 5.30
C GLU A 131 -3.57 -18.87 3.91
N ALA A 132 -2.73 -18.14 3.18
CA ALA A 132 -3.09 -17.49 1.92
C ALA A 132 -2.36 -18.05 0.68
N GLY A 133 -1.67 -19.20 0.80
CA GLY A 133 -1.07 -19.88 -0.37
C GLY A 133 0.32 -19.36 -0.75
N LYS A 134 0.63 -19.34 -2.05
CA LYS A 134 1.97 -19.02 -2.60
C LYS A 134 2.20 -17.50 -2.65
N LEU A 135 2.54 -16.89 -1.52
CA LEU A 135 2.77 -15.45 -1.40
C LEU A 135 4.26 -15.12 -1.32
N VAL A 136 4.64 -14.05 -1.99
CA VAL A 136 5.91 -13.36 -1.76
C VAL A 136 5.66 -12.26 -0.74
N ALA A 137 6.23 -12.41 0.46
CA ALA A 137 6.15 -11.37 1.48
C ALA A 137 7.23 -10.31 1.21
N VAL A 138 6.82 -9.07 1.07
CA VAL A 138 7.70 -7.92 0.86
C VAL A 138 7.52 -6.94 2.01
N SER A 139 8.59 -6.65 2.72
CA SER A 139 8.65 -5.50 3.62
C SER A 139 9.08 -4.29 2.80
N ALA A 140 8.15 -3.42 2.50
CA ALA A 140 8.43 -2.20 1.76
C ALA A 140 8.71 -1.04 2.72
N GLY A 141 9.93 -0.51 2.67
CA GLY A 141 10.20 0.81 3.26
C GLY A 141 9.52 1.91 2.44
N ASP A 142 9.38 3.10 3.05
CA ASP A 142 8.62 4.21 2.46
C ASP A 142 9.02 4.54 1.01
N SER A 143 10.31 4.48 0.68
CA SER A 143 10.79 4.75 -0.70
C SER A 143 10.33 3.68 -1.70
N LEU A 144 10.41 2.38 -1.34
CA LEU A 144 9.96 1.31 -2.22
C LEU A 144 8.43 1.35 -2.40
N GLU A 145 7.69 1.57 -1.32
CA GLU A 145 6.24 1.74 -1.36
C GLU A 145 5.84 2.90 -2.29
N THR A 146 6.55 4.03 -2.20
CA THR A 146 6.33 5.19 -3.08
C THR A 146 6.57 4.85 -4.56
N VAL A 147 7.64 4.10 -4.86
CA VAL A 147 7.93 3.64 -6.23
C VAL A 147 6.83 2.72 -6.73
N MET A 148 6.42 1.74 -5.92
CA MET A 148 5.34 0.80 -6.28
C MET A 148 4.01 1.52 -6.55
N ALA A 149 3.65 2.51 -5.72
CA ALA A 149 2.47 3.35 -5.92
C ALA A 149 2.53 4.11 -7.25
N ALA A 150 3.69 4.66 -7.63
CA ALA A 150 3.86 5.37 -8.89
C ALA A 150 3.67 4.45 -10.12
N TYR A 151 4.13 3.19 -10.03
CA TYR A 151 3.88 2.20 -11.09
C TYR A 151 2.43 1.74 -11.08
N GLY A 152 1.88 1.41 -9.91
CA GLY A 152 0.51 0.91 -9.75
C GLY A 152 -0.56 1.91 -10.18
N SER A 153 -0.36 3.20 -9.91
CA SER A 153 -1.27 4.28 -10.33
C SER A 153 -1.15 4.64 -11.82
N GLY A 154 -0.16 4.10 -12.52
CA GLY A 154 0.11 4.42 -13.92
C GLY A 154 0.82 5.75 -14.15
N ALA A 155 1.29 6.45 -13.12
CA ALA A 155 1.99 7.73 -13.25
C ALA A 155 3.27 7.61 -14.09
N VAL A 156 4.01 6.51 -13.94
CA VAL A 156 5.21 6.22 -14.74
C VAL A 156 4.85 6.04 -16.21
N ALA A 157 3.82 5.27 -16.53
CA ALA A 157 3.36 5.08 -17.91
C ALA A 157 2.84 6.39 -18.52
N ARG A 158 2.15 7.21 -17.71
CA ARG A 158 1.67 8.53 -18.11
C ARG A 158 2.82 9.47 -18.49
N SER A 159 3.95 9.42 -17.75
CA SER A 159 5.10 10.26 -18.07
C SER A 159 5.73 9.97 -19.45
N ILE A 160 5.61 8.71 -19.93
CA ILE A 160 6.01 8.35 -21.30
C ILE A 160 4.96 8.83 -22.29
N ARG A 161 3.69 8.45 -22.07
CA ARG A 161 2.61 8.70 -23.02
C ARG A 161 2.41 10.19 -23.30
N ASP A 162 2.48 11.01 -22.26
CA ASP A 162 2.21 12.45 -22.32
C ASP A 162 3.51 13.29 -22.45
N GLU A 163 4.66 12.62 -22.56
CA GLU A 163 6.01 13.23 -22.68
C GLU A 163 6.26 14.35 -21.66
N CYS A 164 5.85 14.12 -20.40
CA CYS A 164 5.89 15.15 -19.38
C CYS A 164 6.30 14.62 -17.99
N THR A 165 6.64 15.54 -17.09
CA THR A 165 6.88 15.21 -15.69
C THR A 165 5.56 15.12 -14.94
N VAL A 166 5.31 13.98 -14.32
CA VAL A 166 4.11 13.68 -13.51
C VAL A 166 4.51 13.54 -12.05
N MET A 167 3.82 14.22 -11.15
CA MET A 167 3.92 13.99 -9.70
C MET A 167 2.73 13.12 -9.27
N ASN A 168 3.01 11.93 -8.77
CA ASN A 168 2.00 11.08 -8.13
C ASN A 168 2.00 11.32 -6.63
N ILE A 169 0.82 11.54 -6.06
CA ILE A 169 0.59 11.71 -4.63
C ILE A 169 -0.32 10.59 -4.19
N ASP A 170 0.25 9.62 -3.48
CA ASP A 170 -0.48 8.50 -2.90
C ASP A 170 -0.84 8.83 -1.46
N VAL A 171 -2.13 9.04 -1.19
CA VAL A 171 -2.62 9.40 0.14
C VAL A 171 -3.20 8.17 0.82
N GLY A 172 -2.48 7.68 1.82
CA GLY A 172 -2.90 6.57 2.65
C GLY A 172 -3.53 6.99 3.97
N GLY A 173 -3.78 6.00 4.84
CA GLY A 173 -4.36 6.26 6.15
C GLY A 173 -3.42 6.95 7.14
N GLY A 174 -2.13 6.62 7.13
CA GLY A 174 -1.14 7.15 8.06
C GLY A 174 -0.06 8.03 7.42
N THR A 175 0.20 7.84 6.13
CA THR A 175 1.28 8.52 5.40
C THR A 175 0.84 8.89 4.00
N SER A 176 1.47 9.91 3.45
CA SER A 176 1.37 10.23 2.02
C SER A 176 2.73 10.04 1.36
N LYS A 177 2.73 9.46 0.15
CA LYS A 177 3.91 9.18 -0.65
C LYS A 177 3.87 10.01 -1.91
N ILE A 178 4.97 10.63 -2.25
CA ILE A 178 5.10 11.54 -3.40
C ILE A 178 6.20 11.00 -4.30
N ALA A 179 5.85 10.69 -5.54
CA ALA A 179 6.79 10.26 -6.56
C ALA A 179 6.82 11.28 -7.70
N VAL A 180 8.00 11.64 -8.15
CA VAL A 180 8.20 12.42 -9.38
C VAL A 180 8.60 11.43 -10.49
N CYS A 181 7.81 11.40 -11.56
CA CYS A 181 7.99 10.49 -12.69
C CYS A 181 8.31 11.28 -13.96
N ALA A 182 9.37 10.89 -14.63
CA ALA A 182 9.78 11.49 -15.89
C ALA A 182 10.39 10.40 -16.80
N GLU A 183 10.12 10.46 -18.11
CA GLU A 183 10.69 9.57 -19.10
C GLU A 183 10.55 8.08 -18.76
N GLY A 184 9.41 7.69 -18.18
CA GLY A 184 9.14 6.31 -17.80
C GLY A 184 9.89 5.81 -16.57
N LYS A 185 10.39 6.71 -15.74
CA LYS A 185 11.14 6.38 -14.51
C LYS A 185 10.64 7.20 -13.33
N VAL A 186 10.72 6.62 -12.14
CA VAL A 186 10.62 7.38 -10.90
C VAL A 186 11.98 8.02 -10.65
N VAL A 187 12.03 9.35 -10.69
CA VAL A 187 13.28 10.13 -10.58
C VAL A 187 13.52 10.68 -9.18
N ASP A 188 12.45 10.81 -8.38
CA ASP A 188 12.55 11.26 -7.00
C ASP A 188 11.35 10.79 -6.17
N VAL A 189 11.54 10.63 -4.86
CA VAL A 189 10.50 10.19 -3.94
C VAL A 189 10.59 10.91 -2.60
N ALA A 190 9.42 11.17 -2.00
CA ALA A 190 9.31 11.58 -0.61
C ALA A 190 8.12 10.91 0.06
N ALA A 191 8.21 10.70 1.36
CA ALA A 191 7.11 10.25 2.20
C ALA A 191 7.01 11.13 3.44
N VAL A 192 5.78 11.41 3.84
CA VAL A 192 5.46 12.33 4.94
C VAL A 192 4.33 11.76 5.80
N ASP A 193 4.37 12.03 7.11
CA ASP A 193 3.35 11.61 8.08
C ASP A 193 2.08 12.48 7.93
N VAL A 194 1.42 12.36 6.79
CA VAL A 194 0.10 12.95 6.47
C VAL A 194 -0.79 11.82 5.97
N GLY A 195 -1.96 11.62 6.58
CA GLY A 195 -2.86 10.55 6.20
C GLY A 195 -4.23 10.70 6.82
N ALA A 196 -5.26 10.16 6.17
CA ALA A 196 -6.65 10.38 6.52
C ALA A 196 -7.10 9.73 7.84
N ARG A 197 -6.27 8.84 8.42
CA ARG A 197 -6.61 8.09 9.63
C ARG A 197 -5.60 8.26 10.77
N LEU A 198 -4.90 9.39 10.80
CA LEU A 198 -4.05 9.78 11.93
C LEU A 198 -4.87 10.03 13.19
N VAL A 199 -6.15 10.39 13.02
CA VAL A 199 -7.14 10.43 14.09
C VAL A 199 -8.38 9.67 13.60
N CYS A 200 -8.76 8.62 14.31
CA CYS A 200 -9.97 7.85 14.01
C CYS A 200 -11.06 8.21 15.01
N LEU A 201 -12.24 8.50 14.50
CA LEU A 201 -13.38 8.97 15.27
C LEU A 201 -14.56 8.00 15.16
N GLU A 202 -15.36 7.92 16.23
CA GLU A 202 -16.74 7.43 16.18
C GLU A 202 -17.63 8.47 15.50
N ALA A 203 -18.84 8.09 15.13
CA ALA A 203 -19.79 8.98 14.46
C ALA A 203 -20.19 10.23 15.29
N ASP A 204 -20.08 10.15 16.60
CA ASP A 204 -20.34 11.24 17.54
C ASP A 204 -19.13 12.18 17.76
N GLY A 205 -17.99 11.89 17.12
CA GLY A 205 -16.75 12.66 17.26
C GLY A 205 -15.82 12.18 18.39
N LYS A 206 -16.14 11.07 19.05
CA LYS A 206 -15.26 10.50 20.06
C LYS A 206 -14.02 9.87 19.40
N ILE A 207 -12.85 10.17 19.95
CA ILE A 207 -11.57 9.67 19.45
C ILE A 207 -11.39 8.20 19.84
N MET A 208 -11.41 7.32 18.85
CA MET A 208 -11.12 5.89 19.01
C MET A 208 -9.61 5.64 19.07
N ARG A 209 -8.89 6.25 18.14
CA ARG A 209 -7.44 6.08 18.00
C ARG A 209 -6.81 7.37 17.50
N VAL A 210 -5.61 7.65 17.98
CA VAL A 210 -4.77 8.73 17.47
C VAL A 210 -3.34 8.24 17.33
N GLU A 211 -2.79 8.41 16.14
CA GLU A 211 -1.38 8.12 15.85
C GLU A 211 -0.49 9.25 16.36
N GLU A 212 0.81 8.98 16.51
CA GLU A 212 1.75 9.97 17.04
C GLU A 212 1.79 11.25 16.19
N ALA A 213 1.77 11.14 14.85
CA ALA A 213 1.70 12.30 13.98
C ALA A 213 0.40 13.10 14.19
N GLY A 214 -0.75 12.41 14.35
CA GLY A 214 -2.02 13.05 14.67
C GLY A 214 -1.98 13.85 15.99
N ARG A 215 -1.30 13.31 17.01
CA ARG A 215 -1.07 14.03 18.28
C ARG A 215 -0.25 15.30 18.07
N ARG A 216 0.80 15.24 17.26
CA ARG A 216 1.67 16.37 16.95
C ARG A 216 0.91 17.49 16.24
N TYR A 217 0.06 17.15 15.27
CA TYR A 217 -0.83 18.11 14.62
C TYR A 217 -1.80 18.75 15.61
N GLY A 218 -2.42 17.93 16.48
CA GLY A 218 -3.28 18.45 17.54
C GLY A 218 -2.57 19.43 18.46
N LEU A 219 -1.39 19.05 18.95
CA LEU A 219 -0.60 19.89 19.86
C LEU A 219 -0.14 21.20 19.21
N GLU A 220 0.20 21.20 17.89
CA GLU A 220 0.55 22.41 17.14
C GLU A 220 -0.63 23.41 17.10
N LEU A 221 -1.85 22.90 17.10
CA LEU A 221 -3.09 23.68 17.14
C LEU A 221 -3.63 23.92 18.58
N GLY A 222 -2.91 23.45 19.60
CA GLY A 222 -3.33 23.58 21.00
C GLY A 222 -4.34 22.53 21.45
N PHE A 223 -4.51 21.41 20.71
CA PHE A 223 -5.42 20.33 21.07
C PHE A 223 -4.65 19.13 21.63
N ASP A 224 -5.01 18.67 22.82
CA ASP A 224 -4.44 17.45 23.41
C ASP A 224 -5.31 16.23 23.02
N LEU A 225 -5.00 15.62 21.90
CA LEU A 225 -5.77 14.50 21.35
C LEU A 225 -5.43 13.20 22.08
N LYS A 226 -6.45 12.57 22.69
CA LYS A 226 -6.34 11.30 23.40
C LYS A 226 -7.50 10.37 23.08
N PRO A 227 -7.28 9.04 23.03
CA PRO A 227 -8.39 8.09 22.94
C PRO A 227 -9.43 8.33 24.06
N GLY A 228 -10.70 8.31 23.70
CA GLY A 228 -11.82 8.62 24.58
C GLY A 228 -12.16 10.11 24.70
N GLY A 229 -11.29 11.02 24.21
CA GLY A 229 -11.60 12.45 24.08
C GLY A 229 -12.58 12.74 22.95
N MET A 230 -13.05 13.98 22.89
CA MET A 230 -13.96 14.46 21.83
C MET A 230 -13.22 15.39 20.89
N LEU A 231 -13.45 15.25 19.59
CA LEU A 231 -12.95 16.15 18.54
C LEU A 231 -14.16 16.80 17.84
N THR A 232 -14.22 18.12 17.88
CA THR A 232 -15.27 18.84 17.16
C THR A 232 -14.98 18.88 15.66
N LEU A 233 -16.01 19.10 14.85
CA LEU A 233 -15.85 19.24 13.40
C LEU A 233 -14.86 20.35 13.02
N ASP A 234 -14.90 21.48 13.71
CA ASP A 234 -14.01 22.61 13.43
C ASP A 234 -12.55 22.30 13.79
N GLN A 235 -12.32 21.60 14.91
CA GLN A 235 -10.98 21.12 15.25
C GLN A 235 -10.48 20.10 14.21
N GLY A 236 -11.35 19.19 13.75
CA GLY A 236 -11.02 18.24 12.70
C GLY A 236 -10.64 18.94 11.39
N LYS A 237 -11.40 19.97 10.97
CA LYS A 237 -11.09 20.80 9.80
C LYS A 237 -9.76 21.53 9.95
N ALA A 238 -9.47 22.08 11.14
CA ALA A 238 -8.20 22.75 11.40
C ALA A 238 -7.00 21.80 11.28
N ILE A 239 -7.13 20.57 11.82
CA ILE A 239 -6.09 19.53 11.69
C ILE A 239 -5.91 19.15 10.21
N ALA A 240 -7.00 18.92 9.48
CA ALA A 240 -6.94 18.57 8.06
C ALA A 240 -6.30 19.68 7.22
N GLY A 241 -6.61 20.95 7.50
CA GLY A 241 -5.96 22.10 6.85
C GLY A 241 -4.46 22.13 7.08
N LEU A 242 -4.03 21.96 8.34
CA LEU A 242 -2.60 21.92 8.68
C LEU A 242 -1.89 20.73 7.99
N MET A 243 -2.53 19.56 7.92
CA MET A 243 -2.01 18.40 7.21
C MET A 243 -1.85 18.67 5.71
N ALA A 244 -2.83 19.33 5.09
CA ALA A 244 -2.77 19.73 3.68
C ALA A 244 -1.60 20.70 3.42
N ASP A 245 -1.38 21.68 4.29
CA ASP A 245 -0.26 22.61 4.19
C ASP A 245 1.10 21.87 4.26
N LYS A 246 1.23 20.89 5.19
CA LYS A 246 2.45 20.09 5.32
C LYS A 246 2.68 19.19 4.09
N LEU A 247 1.62 18.65 3.49
CA LEU A 247 1.71 17.90 2.24
C LEU A 247 2.19 18.79 1.10
N ILE A 248 1.60 19.98 0.94
CA ILE A 248 1.99 20.94 -0.09
C ILE A 248 3.45 21.41 0.11
N GLU A 249 3.88 21.61 1.36
CA GLU A 249 5.27 21.92 1.68
C GLU A 249 6.20 20.79 1.20
N THR A 250 5.85 19.54 1.45
CA THR A 250 6.61 18.36 0.98
C THR A 250 6.66 18.29 -0.54
N MET A 251 5.54 18.50 -1.23
CA MET A 251 5.46 18.53 -2.70
C MET A 251 6.42 19.58 -3.33
N ARG A 252 6.66 20.67 -2.61
CA ARG A 252 7.60 21.72 -3.03
C ARG A 252 9.05 21.43 -2.67
N GLY A 253 9.34 20.25 -2.10
CA GLY A 253 10.68 19.87 -1.64
C GLY A 253 11.06 20.52 -0.30
N GLY A 254 10.10 20.97 0.48
CA GLY A 254 10.28 21.41 1.86
C GLY A 254 10.45 20.25 2.84
N SER A 255 10.84 20.58 4.05
CA SER A 255 10.99 19.65 5.18
C SER A 255 9.96 20.00 6.26
N PRO A 256 8.70 19.58 6.12
CA PRO A 256 7.66 19.94 7.06
C PRO A 256 7.94 19.42 8.47
N MET A 257 7.62 20.24 9.46
CA MET A 257 7.78 19.89 10.87
C MET A 257 6.47 20.10 11.61
N ALA A 258 6.20 19.26 12.60
CA ALA A 258 5.18 19.47 13.61
C ALA A 258 5.78 19.32 15.00
N GLN A 259 5.47 20.24 15.91
CA GLN A 259 6.05 20.25 17.26
C GLN A 259 7.59 20.14 17.25
N ARG A 260 8.25 20.80 16.28
CA ARG A 260 9.71 20.79 16.06
C ARG A 260 10.30 19.41 15.72
N VAL A 261 9.48 18.48 15.29
CA VAL A 261 9.89 17.14 14.85
C VAL A 261 9.61 17.00 13.36
N SER A 262 10.57 16.46 12.63
CA SER A 262 10.39 16.17 11.20
C SER A 262 9.19 15.23 11.00
N LEU A 263 8.36 15.57 10.02
CA LEU A 263 7.28 14.72 9.54
C LEU A 263 7.71 13.88 8.34
N LEU A 264 8.89 14.16 7.76
CA LEU A 264 9.43 13.36 6.67
C LEU A 264 9.91 12.00 7.16
N ARG A 265 9.61 10.99 6.37
CA ARG A 265 10.03 9.60 6.54
C ARG A 265 11.18 9.23 5.59
N THR A 266 11.43 10.09 4.62
CA THR A 266 12.51 10.00 3.64
C THR A 266 13.26 11.34 3.59
N GLU A 267 14.25 11.44 2.69
CA GLU A 267 14.80 12.75 2.34
C GLU A 267 13.75 13.64 1.65
N PRO A 268 13.88 14.97 1.75
CA PRO A 268 13.05 15.90 0.97
C PRO A 268 13.23 15.67 -0.53
N LEU A 269 12.19 16.00 -1.32
CA LEU A 269 12.31 16.00 -2.78
C LEU A 269 13.44 16.90 -3.24
N LYS A 270 14.30 16.37 -4.11
CA LYS A 270 15.44 17.07 -4.72
C LYS A 270 15.16 17.46 -6.18
N ALA A 271 14.19 16.78 -6.82
CA ALA A 271 13.80 17.08 -8.20
C ALA A 271 13.42 18.55 -8.33
N ARG A 272 13.96 19.18 -9.34
CA ARG A 272 13.69 20.59 -9.68
C ARG A 272 13.25 20.64 -11.14
N GLY A 273 12.28 21.47 -11.41
CA GLY A 273 11.72 21.65 -12.75
C GLY A 273 10.20 21.74 -12.70
N PRO A 274 9.57 22.05 -13.82
CA PRO A 274 8.12 22.13 -13.90
C PRO A 274 7.50 20.75 -13.76
N ILE A 275 6.53 20.63 -12.86
CA ILE A 275 5.62 19.47 -12.81
C ILE A 275 4.44 19.81 -13.71
N ALA A 276 4.30 19.08 -14.81
CA ALA A 276 3.24 19.33 -15.80
C ALA A 276 1.90 18.76 -15.36
N GLN A 277 1.93 17.64 -14.64
CA GLN A 277 0.71 16.98 -14.17
C GLN A 277 0.88 16.51 -12.71
N ILE A 278 -0.21 16.64 -11.95
CA ILE A 278 -0.34 16.05 -10.61
C ILE A 278 -1.43 14.99 -10.70
N GLN A 279 -1.12 13.81 -10.19
CA GLN A 279 -2.04 12.68 -10.09
C GLN A 279 -2.15 12.26 -8.63
N PHE A 280 -3.37 11.99 -8.18
CA PHE A 280 -3.63 11.41 -6.88
C PHE A 280 -3.89 9.92 -7.00
N SER A 281 -3.44 9.14 -6.03
CA SER A 281 -3.71 7.72 -5.86
C SER A 281 -3.88 7.38 -4.37
N GLY A 282 -4.16 6.11 -4.08
CA GLY A 282 -4.52 5.68 -2.73
C GLY A 282 -6.00 5.81 -2.45
N GLY A 283 -6.51 5.00 -1.52
CA GLY A 283 -7.94 4.91 -1.23
C GLY A 283 -8.59 6.21 -0.74
N VAL A 284 -7.80 7.17 -0.24
CA VAL A 284 -8.29 8.49 0.20
C VAL A 284 -8.60 9.40 -0.99
N SER A 285 -7.94 9.18 -2.13
CA SER A 285 -8.14 10.02 -3.33
C SER A 285 -9.43 9.74 -4.08
N GLU A 286 -10.21 8.74 -3.64
CA GLU A 286 -11.52 8.40 -4.20
C GLU A 286 -12.66 9.23 -3.58
N PHE A 287 -12.36 9.99 -2.54
CA PHE A 287 -13.30 10.89 -1.84
C PHE A 287 -12.94 12.35 -2.10
#